data_9d5434110efaf93e67ff260b2c7ebec0
#
_entry.id   9d5434110efaf93e67ff260b2c7ebec0
#
_cell.length_a   1.000
_cell.length_b   1.000
_cell.length_c   1.000
_cell.angle_alpha   90.00
_cell.angle_beta   90.00
_cell.angle_gamma   90.00
#
_symmetry.space_group_name_H-M   'P 1'
#
loop_
_entity.id
_entity.type
_entity.pdbx_description
1 polymer ?
#
loop_
_entity_poly.entity_id
_entity_poly.type
_entity_poly.pdbx_seq_one_letter_code
_entity_poly.pdbx_strand_id
1 'polypeptide(L)'
;MARVSFASHPFLLGFEQLDQLVERTAKAGADGYPPYNIEQTGSDCYRITLAVAGFADDDLSITVEDQHLVIRGKKAGIENEGQILHRGIATRQFQRSFVLAERVEVTGAALDHGLLHIDLVRKEPDRIVQTIPINKRR
;
A
#
# COMPACT_ATOMS: atom_id res chain seq x y z
N MET A 1 12.21 -16.77 16.08
CA MET A 1 12.17 -15.33 15.92
C MET A 1 10.87 -14.77 16.49
N ALA A 2 10.98 -13.82 17.35
CA ALA A 2 9.80 -13.18 17.88
C ALA A 2 9.13 -12.37 16.76
N ARG A 3 8.08 -12.90 16.27
CA ARG A 3 7.28 -12.19 15.28
C ARG A 3 6.37 -11.22 16.02
N VAL A 4 6.55 -9.95 15.80
CA VAL A 4 5.63 -8.97 16.36
C VAL A 4 4.30 -9.14 15.66
N SER A 5 3.29 -9.51 16.43
CA SER A 5 1.94 -9.59 15.88
C SER A 5 1.30 -8.23 15.96
N PHE A 6 0.90 -7.68 14.83
CA PHE A 6 0.17 -6.42 14.82
C PHE A 6 -1.16 -6.54 15.57
N ALA A 7 -1.71 -7.74 15.63
CA ALA A 7 -2.95 -8.01 16.35
C ALA A 7 -2.83 -7.74 17.84
N SER A 8 -1.62 -7.80 18.42
CA SER A 8 -1.41 -7.55 19.83
C SER A 8 -1.30 -6.08 20.20
N HIS A 9 -1.27 -5.19 19.22
CA HIS A 9 -1.11 -3.76 19.45
C HIS A 9 -2.39 -3.01 19.10
N PRO A 10 -3.19 -2.56 20.10
CA PRO A 10 -4.45 -1.89 19.80
C PRO A 10 -4.31 -0.62 18.99
N PHE A 11 -3.20 0.09 19.11
CA PHE A 11 -2.99 1.31 18.33
C PHE A 11 -2.58 1.04 16.87
N LEU A 12 -2.44 -0.22 16.49
CA LEU A 12 -2.13 -0.62 15.11
C LEU A 12 -3.34 -1.21 14.38
N LEU A 13 -4.55 -0.96 14.88
CA LEU A 13 -5.76 -1.56 14.29
C LEU A 13 -5.93 -1.26 12.80
N GLY A 14 -5.66 -0.02 12.39
CA GLY A 14 -5.75 0.31 10.97
C GLY A 14 -4.72 -0.42 10.12
N PHE A 15 -3.52 -0.55 10.65
CA PHE A 15 -2.45 -1.26 9.97
C PHE A 15 -2.73 -2.77 9.94
N GLU A 16 -3.27 -3.31 11.01
CA GLU A 16 -3.64 -4.71 11.10
C GLU A 16 -4.64 -5.10 10.01
N GLN A 17 -5.66 -4.29 9.81
CA GLN A 17 -6.63 -4.53 8.75
C GLN A 17 -5.97 -4.48 7.38
N LEU A 18 -5.09 -3.52 7.17
CA LEU A 18 -4.34 -3.39 5.94
C LEU A 18 -3.46 -4.62 5.69
N ASP A 19 -2.76 -5.08 6.73
CA ASP A 19 -1.90 -6.24 6.64
C ASP A 19 -2.70 -7.50 6.27
N GLN A 20 -3.84 -7.73 6.89
CA GLN A 20 -4.70 -8.88 6.59
C GLN A 20 -5.17 -8.86 5.14
N LEU A 21 -5.53 -7.70 4.65
CA LEU A 21 -6.01 -7.58 3.27
C LEU A 21 -4.88 -7.72 2.28
N VAL A 22 -3.69 -7.25 2.61
CA VAL A 22 -2.49 -7.47 1.81
C VAL A 22 -2.16 -8.95 1.73
N GLU A 23 -2.23 -9.68 2.83
CA GLU A 23 -2.01 -11.12 2.82
C GLU A 23 -3.00 -11.85 1.92
N ARG A 24 -4.26 -11.46 1.97
CA ARG A 24 -5.28 -12.04 1.09
C ARG A 24 -4.99 -11.76 -0.37
N THR A 25 -4.59 -10.52 -0.67
CA THR A 25 -4.22 -10.13 -2.03
C THR A 25 -3.02 -10.93 -2.52
N ALA A 26 -2.03 -11.12 -1.67
CA ALA A 26 -0.84 -11.89 -2.00
C ALA A 26 -1.18 -13.37 -2.27
N LYS A 27 -2.10 -13.93 -1.51
CA LYS A 27 -2.55 -15.30 -1.75
C LYS A 27 -3.35 -15.43 -3.04
N ALA A 28 -4.13 -14.42 -3.38
CA ALA A 28 -4.88 -14.39 -4.63
C ALA A 28 -3.97 -14.15 -5.82
N GLY A 29 -2.93 -13.36 -5.66
CA GLY A 29 -1.90 -13.18 -6.68
C GLY A 29 -0.90 -14.31 -6.60
N ALA A 30 -0.99 -15.25 -7.49
CA ALA A 30 -0.34 -16.57 -7.41
C ALA A 30 1.18 -16.55 -7.21
N ASP A 31 1.87 -15.46 -7.51
CA ASP A 31 3.33 -15.43 -7.52
C ASP A 31 3.93 -14.30 -6.67
N GLY A 32 3.10 -13.53 -5.99
CA GLY A 32 3.57 -12.47 -5.12
C GLY A 32 4.36 -11.37 -5.80
N TYR A 33 4.18 -11.17 -7.08
CA TYR A 33 4.91 -10.17 -7.84
C TYR A 33 4.11 -8.87 -7.95
N PRO A 34 4.73 -7.70 -7.77
CA PRO A 34 6.09 -7.51 -7.31
C PRO A 34 6.22 -7.70 -5.79
N PRO A 35 7.42 -8.02 -5.31
CA PRO A 35 7.64 -8.09 -3.86
C PRO A 35 7.39 -6.72 -3.23
N TYR A 36 6.93 -6.74 -1.99
CA TYR A 36 6.64 -5.51 -1.28
C TYR A 36 6.93 -5.65 0.21
N ASN A 37 7.13 -4.51 0.84
CA ASN A 37 7.22 -4.38 2.28
C ASN A 37 6.17 -3.39 2.75
N ILE A 38 5.68 -3.58 3.95
CA ILE A 38 4.85 -2.60 4.64
C ILE A 38 5.53 -2.30 5.95
N GLU A 39 5.78 -1.03 6.23
CA GLU A 39 6.43 -0.62 7.47
C GLU A 39 5.67 0.53 8.11
N GLN A 40 5.76 0.58 9.41
CA GLN A 40 5.24 1.71 10.17
C GLN A 40 6.40 2.69 10.38
N THR A 41 6.24 3.89 9.85
CA THR A 41 7.29 4.91 9.90
C THR A 41 7.07 5.93 11.02
N GLY A 42 5.91 5.89 11.63
CA GLY A 42 5.56 6.76 12.76
C GLY A 42 4.29 6.26 13.41
N SER A 43 3.75 6.98 14.38
CA SER A 43 2.56 6.55 15.11
C SER A 43 1.38 6.25 14.22
N ASP A 44 1.13 7.12 13.24
CA ASP A 44 0.03 6.98 12.31
C ASP A 44 0.52 7.06 10.88
N CYS A 45 1.78 6.74 10.66
CA CYS A 45 2.43 6.82 9.35
C CYS A 45 2.90 5.45 8.91
N TYR A 46 2.66 5.13 7.67
CA TYR A 46 3.01 3.84 7.09
C TYR A 46 3.62 4.03 5.73
N ARG A 47 4.40 3.05 5.30
CA ARG A 47 4.99 3.05 3.97
C ARG A 47 4.87 1.68 3.35
N ILE A 48 4.39 1.64 2.13
CA ILE A 48 4.40 0.43 1.31
C ILE A 48 5.51 0.63 0.28
N THR A 49 6.41 -0.34 0.19
CA THR A 49 7.50 -0.31 -0.78
C THR A 49 7.40 -1.51 -1.69
N LEU A 50 7.38 -1.27 -2.99
CA LEU A 50 7.34 -2.33 -3.99
C LEU A 50 8.66 -2.32 -4.77
N ALA A 51 9.19 -3.52 -5.01
CA ALA A 51 10.38 -3.67 -5.84
C ALA A 51 9.96 -3.71 -7.31
N VAL A 52 10.20 -2.61 -8.01
CA VAL A 52 9.73 -2.43 -9.38
C VAL A 52 10.88 -2.05 -10.32
N ALA A 53 12.05 -2.62 -10.08
CA ALA A 53 13.20 -2.38 -10.94
C ALA A 53 12.86 -2.71 -12.39
N GLY A 54 13.27 -1.86 -13.31
CA GLY A 54 12.95 -2.02 -14.71
C GLY A 54 11.73 -1.26 -15.19
N PHE A 55 10.92 -0.74 -14.27
CA PHE A 55 9.79 0.12 -14.63
C PHE A 55 10.21 1.59 -14.50
N ALA A 56 9.83 2.37 -15.49
CA ALA A 56 9.93 3.82 -15.41
C ALA A 56 8.68 4.37 -14.73
N ASP A 57 8.71 5.61 -14.32
CA ASP A 57 7.55 6.25 -13.69
C ASP A 57 6.34 6.25 -14.62
N ASP A 58 6.55 6.39 -15.91
CA ASP A 58 5.46 6.36 -16.91
C ASP A 58 4.82 4.97 -17.05
N ASP A 59 5.53 3.93 -16.65
CA ASP A 59 5.02 2.55 -16.70
C ASP A 59 4.15 2.20 -15.50
N LEU A 60 4.15 3.05 -14.49
CA LEU A 60 3.48 2.78 -13.22
C LEU A 60 2.31 3.73 -13.03
N SER A 61 1.25 3.24 -12.44
CA SER A 61 0.13 4.09 -12.03
C SER A 61 -0.33 3.69 -10.64
N ILE A 62 -0.71 4.69 -9.87
CA ILE A 62 -1.23 4.51 -8.52
C ILE A 62 -2.57 5.23 -8.46
N THR A 63 -3.61 4.50 -8.10
CA THR A 63 -4.94 5.09 -7.94
C THR A 63 -5.53 4.65 -6.61
N VAL A 64 -6.42 5.47 -6.07
CA VAL A 64 -7.25 5.09 -4.93
C VAL A 64 -8.68 5.06 -5.43
N GLU A 65 -9.25 3.88 -5.47
CA GLU A 65 -10.60 3.65 -5.97
C GLU A 65 -11.44 3.16 -4.79
N ASP A 66 -12.30 4.02 -4.27
CA ASP A 66 -12.97 3.82 -2.99
C ASP A 66 -11.91 3.69 -1.90
N GLN A 67 -11.84 2.58 -1.21
CA GLN A 67 -10.81 2.33 -0.21
C GLN A 67 -9.74 1.38 -0.72
N HIS A 68 -9.64 1.23 -2.03
CA HIS A 68 -8.64 0.35 -2.63
C HIS A 68 -7.49 1.17 -3.20
N LEU A 69 -6.31 0.88 -2.72
CA LEU A 69 -5.08 1.41 -3.31
C LEU A 69 -4.65 0.44 -4.40
N VAL A 70 -4.64 0.88 -5.63
CA VAL A 70 -4.33 0.02 -6.78
C VAL A 70 -3.07 0.51 -7.45
N ILE A 71 -2.10 -0.38 -7.56
CA ILE A 71 -0.84 -0.11 -8.22
C ILE A 71 -0.78 -0.99 -9.46
N ARG A 72 -0.60 -0.36 -10.62
CA ARG A 72 -0.50 -1.06 -11.89
C ARG A 72 0.85 -0.76 -12.52
N GLY A 73 1.47 -1.80 -13.05
CA GLY A 73 2.69 -1.66 -13.81
C GLY A 73 2.54 -2.33 -15.16
N LYS A 74 2.84 -1.59 -16.21
CA LYS A 74 2.79 -2.10 -17.57
C LYS A 74 3.96 -1.52 -18.34
N LYS A 75 4.83 -2.40 -18.77
CA LYS A 75 5.96 -2.00 -19.59
C LYS A 75 5.73 -2.39 -21.04
N ALA A 76 5.84 -1.42 -21.92
CA ALA A 76 5.72 -1.65 -23.35
C ALA A 76 7.00 -2.33 -23.86
N GLY A 77 6.83 -3.49 -24.44
CA GLY A 77 7.82 -4.23 -25.22
C GLY A 77 9.27 -4.19 -24.72
N ILE A 78 9.71 -5.25 -24.08
CA ILE A 78 11.12 -5.39 -23.76
C ILE A 78 11.78 -6.12 -24.91
N GLU A 79 12.62 -5.42 -25.63
CA GLU A 79 13.45 -6.08 -26.63
C GLU A 79 14.77 -6.43 -25.96
N ASN A 80 15.06 -7.73 -25.90
CA ASN A 80 16.35 -8.20 -25.45
C ASN A 80 17.24 -8.33 -26.67
N GLU A 81 18.39 -7.70 -26.64
CA GLU A 81 19.35 -7.78 -27.74
C GLU A 81 20.03 -9.14 -27.83
N GLY A 82 19.96 -9.93 -26.79
CA GLY A 82 20.58 -11.23 -26.74
C GLY A 82 19.60 -12.31 -26.38
N GLN A 83 20.07 -13.54 -26.48
CA GLN A 83 19.32 -14.70 -26.06
C GLN A 83 19.53 -14.92 -24.56
N ILE A 84 18.43 -14.95 -23.80
CA ILE A 84 18.53 -15.18 -22.38
C ILE A 84 18.67 -16.66 -22.10
N LEU A 85 19.80 -17.05 -21.53
CA LEU A 85 20.08 -18.44 -21.17
C LEU A 85 19.48 -18.83 -19.82
N HIS A 86 19.34 -17.88 -18.93
CA HIS A 86 18.70 -18.07 -17.63
C HIS A 86 17.93 -16.83 -17.27
N ARG A 87 16.67 -16.98 -16.92
CA ARG A 87 15.83 -15.85 -16.54
C ARG A 87 15.53 -15.90 -15.04
N GLY A 88 16.29 -15.13 -14.27
CA GLY A 88 16.02 -14.95 -12.85
C GLY A 88 15.30 -13.65 -12.53
N ILE A 89 15.38 -12.68 -13.45
CA ILE A 89 14.72 -11.38 -13.29
C ILE A 89 13.64 -11.27 -14.36
N ALA A 90 12.40 -11.12 -13.92
CA ALA A 90 11.28 -10.95 -14.83
C ALA A 90 10.56 -9.65 -14.51
N THR A 91 10.64 -8.67 -15.43
CA THR A 91 9.84 -7.47 -15.36
C THR A 91 8.58 -7.72 -16.16
N ARG A 92 7.44 -7.74 -15.52
CA ARG A 92 6.20 -8.10 -16.17
C ARG A 92 5.06 -7.25 -15.66
N GLN A 93 4.00 -7.19 -16.46
CA GLN A 93 2.80 -6.48 -16.11
C GLN A 93 2.23 -7.01 -14.79
N PHE A 94 1.79 -6.11 -13.94
CA PHE A 94 1.20 -6.50 -12.66
C PHE A 94 0.08 -5.53 -12.25
N GLN A 95 -0.74 -6.00 -11.36
CA GLN A 95 -1.71 -5.17 -10.65
C GLN A 95 -1.75 -5.65 -9.21
N ARG A 96 -1.51 -4.72 -8.29
CA ARG A 96 -1.61 -4.98 -6.86
C ARG A 96 -2.65 -4.07 -6.25
N SER A 97 -3.46 -4.64 -5.39
CA SER A 97 -4.50 -3.88 -4.69
C SER A 97 -4.35 -4.09 -3.20
N PHE A 98 -4.46 -3.00 -2.46
CA PHE A 98 -4.49 -3.02 -1.01
C PHE A 98 -5.77 -2.34 -0.56
N VAL A 99 -6.48 -2.95 0.35
CA VAL A 99 -7.66 -2.31 0.92
C VAL A 99 -7.23 -1.47 2.11
N LEU A 100 -7.50 -0.18 2.04
CA LEU A 100 -7.11 0.76 3.08
C LEU A 100 -8.14 0.73 4.20
N ALA A 101 -7.65 0.75 5.43
CA ALA A 101 -8.51 0.91 6.58
C ALA A 101 -9.15 2.29 6.56
N GLU A 102 -10.23 2.43 7.30
CA GLU A 102 -10.91 3.71 7.43
C GLU A 102 -9.94 4.77 7.91
N ARG A 103 -10.00 5.95 7.32
CA ARG A 103 -9.17 7.11 7.65
C ARG A 103 -7.70 6.98 7.24
N VAL A 104 -7.34 5.93 6.55
CA VAL A 104 -5.99 5.82 5.99
C VAL A 104 -6.00 6.47 4.61
N GLU A 105 -5.08 7.38 4.40
CA GLU A 105 -4.95 8.11 3.14
C GLU A 105 -3.53 8.03 2.62
N VAL A 106 -3.41 8.06 1.31
CA VAL A 106 -2.12 8.12 0.63
C VAL A 106 -1.68 9.58 0.59
N THR A 107 -0.50 9.86 1.11
CA THR A 107 0.04 11.23 1.14
C THR A 107 1.02 11.49 0.02
N GLY A 108 1.60 10.47 -0.55
CA GLY A 108 2.53 10.66 -1.65
C GLY A 108 3.14 9.35 -2.10
N ALA A 109 3.87 9.42 -3.20
CA ALA A 109 4.60 8.30 -3.73
C ALA A 109 5.86 8.79 -4.42
N ALA A 110 6.91 7.98 -4.38
CA ALA A 110 8.18 8.29 -5.02
C ALA A 110 8.83 7.03 -5.54
N LEU A 111 9.46 7.13 -6.70
CA LEU A 111 10.23 6.05 -7.29
C LEU A 111 11.72 6.38 -7.10
N ASP A 112 12.42 5.49 -6.43
CA ASP A 112 13.82 5.70 -6.09
C ASP A 112 14.58 4.38 -6.15
N HIS A 113 15.61 4.33 -6.97
CA HIS A 113 16.49 3.16 -7.08
C HIS A 113 15.73 1.83 -7.31
N GLY A 114 14.71 1.87 -8.16
CA GLY A 114 13.92 0.67 -8.46
C GLY A 114 12.92 0.29 -7.39
N LEU A 115 12.73 1.15 -6.38
CA LEU A 115 11.75 0.95 -5.33
C LEU A 115 10.67 2.02 -5.42
N LEU A 116 9.43 1.59 -5.41
CA LEU A 116 8.29 2.50 -5.35
C LEU A 116 7.85 2.61 -3.91
N HIS A 117 7.97 3.80 -3.35
CA HIS A 117 7.57 4.08 -1.98
C HIS A 117 6.22 4.80 -1.99
N ILE A 118 5.27 4.27 -1.26
CA ILE A 118 3.94 4.88 -1.13
C ILE A 118 3.75 5.19 0.34
N ASP A 119 3.58 6.47 0.65
CA ASP A 119 3.41 6.92 2.02
C ASP A 119 1.94 7.07 2.34
N LEU A 120 1.56 6.59 3.51
CA LEU A 120 0.19 6.62 3.99
C LEU A 120 0.16 7.19 5.39
N VAL A 121 -0.95 7.79 5.73
CA VAL A 121 -1.19 8.31 7.06
C VAL A 121 -2.60 7.93 7.49
N ARG A 122 -2.76 7.58 8.76
CA ARG A 122 -4.07 7.39 9.34
C ARG A 122 -4.47 8.67 10.03
N LYS A 123 -5.54 9.28 9.55
CA LYS A 123 -6.06 10.51 10.11
C LYS A 123 -6.93 10.20 11.31
N GLU A 124 -6.90 11.09 12.29
CA GLU A 124 -7.83 11.00 13.39
C GLU A 124 -9.24 11.35 12.90
N PRO A 125 -10.28 10.76 13.50
CA PRO A 125 -11.63 11.11 13.12
C PRO A 125 -11.89 12.59 13.40
N ASP A 126 -12.60 13.22 12.48
CA ASP A 126 -13.03 14.59 12.68
C ASP A 126 -13.89 14.64 13.95
N ARG A 127 -13.38 15.35 14.93
CA ARG A 127 -14.07 15.47 16.18
C ARG A 127 -15.07 16.60 16.08
N ILE A 128 -16.29 16.24 15.78
CA ILE A 128 -17.36 17.22 15.72
C ILE A 128 -17.92 17.36 17.12
N VAL A 129 -17.66 18.52 17.71
CA VAL A 129 -18.22 18.86 19.01
C VAL A 129 -19.44 19.73 18.77
N GLN A 130 -20.58 19.23 19.13
CA GLN A 130 -21.82 19.97 19.02
C GLN A 130 -22.34 20.29 20.39
N THR A 131 -22.49 21.58 20.70
CA THR A 131 -23.07 22.02 21.95
C THR A 131 -24.58 22.19 21.76
N ILE A 132 -25.33 21.46 22.56
CA ILE A 132 -26.78 21.50 22.47
C ILE A 132 -27.30 22.46 23.55
N PRO A 133 -28.02 23.52 23.17
CA PRO A 133 -28.55 24.44 24.14
C PRO A 133 -29.67 23.78 24.96
N ILE A 134 -29.68 24.07 26.24
CA ILE A 134 -30.69 23.56 27.13
C ILE A 134 -31.80 24.59 27.26
N ASN A 135 -32.98 24.22 26.82
CA ASN A 135 -34.15 25.06 26.95
C ASN A 135 -34.73 24.91 28.34
N LYS A 136 -34.87 26.04 29.04
CA LYS A 136 -35.45 26.02 30.37
C LYS A 136 -36.96 25.95 30.23
N ARG A 137 -37.52 24.88 30.73
CA ARG A 137 -38.98 24.72 30.79
C ARG A 137 -39.45 24.81 32.21
N ARG A 138 -40.62 25.36 32.36
CA ARG A 138 -41.26 25.39 33.64
C ARG A 138 -42.05 24.13 33.91
#